data_0cd234e61a630310f18ae7ccc45ff682
#
_entry.id   0cd234e61a630310f18ae7ccc45ff682
#
_cell.length_a   1.000
_cell.length_b   1.000
_cell.length_c   1.000
_cell.angle_alpha   90.00
_cell.angle_beta   90.00
_cell.angle_gamma   90.00
#
_symmetry.space_group_name_H-M   'P 1'
#
loop_
_entity.id
_entity.type
_entity.pdbx_description
1 polymer ?
#
loop_
_entity_poly.entity_id
_entity_poly.type
_entity_poly.pdbx_seq_one_letter_code
_entity_poly.pdbx_strand_id
1 'polypeptide(L)'
;MADQLSPDEKFNLITRNLQEVLGEEKVKQVLQERELRVYWGTATTGKPHVAYFVPMSKIADFLKAGCEVTVLFADLHAYLDNMKAPWELLELRVKYYEQVIKAMLESIGVPLDKLKFVKGTNFQLSREYTLDVYRLSSMVTEHDAKKAGAEVVKQVEHPLLSGLLYPGLQALDEEYLKVDAQFGGVDQRKIFTLAEKYLPSLGYAKRAHLMNPMVPGLTGAKMSSSEEESKIDLLDSKEDVKKKLKKAFCEPGNIQNNGVLSFVKYVLFPLRGGFSIKRDAKWGGDKVYSVFEEVEKDFAAEMIHPGDLKASVEVALNELLEPIRKKFESPELRKLTSEAYPDPSKTKAGGKGVKRTMSWLHPDWTSEWARSSVWRSTDYKIMCVIWYFRLT
;
A
#
# COMPACT_ATOMS: atom_id res chain seq x y z
N MET A 1 10.21 33.72 -5.70
CA MET A 1 11.08 32.53 -5.66
C MET A 1 10.65 31.77 -4.43
N ALA A 2 10.15 30.56 -4.56
CA ALA A 2 9.87 29.74 -3.38
C ALA A 2 11.22 29.48 -2.69
N ASP A 3 11.33 29.82 -1.40
CA ASP A 3 12.53 29.58 -0.62
C ASP A 3 12.87 28.09 -0.71
N GLN A 4 14.07 27.80 -1.21
CA GLN A 4 14.52 26.43 -1.38
C GLN A 4 14.90 25.90 0.00
N LEU A 5 14.16 24.90 0.52
CA LEU A 5 14.44 24.30 1.83
C LEU A 5 15.90 23.85 1.92
N SER A 6 16.53 24.12 3.05
CA SER A 6 17.86 23.60 3.38
C SER A 6 17.83 22.06 3.51
N PRO A 7 18.98 21.37 3.38
CA PRO A 7 19.05 19.93 3.60
C PRO A 7 18.46 19.46 4.93
N ASP A 8 18.67 20.22 6.01
CA ASP A 8 18.13 19.89 7.33
C ASP A 8 16.61 20.09 7.40
N GLU A 9 16.07 21.14 6.79
CA GLU A 9 14.63 21.35 6.69
C GLU A 9 13.97 20.26 5.84
N LYS A 10 14.60 19.85 4.73
CA LYS A 10 14.17 18.71 3.92
C LYS A 10 14.16 17.42 4.74
N PHE A 11 15.25 17.14 5.47
CA PHE A 11 15.36 15.97 6.34
C PHE A 11 14.26 15.95 7.40
N ASN A 12 14.03 17.06 8.10
CA ASN A 12 12.97 17.19 9.10
C ASN A 12 11.58 16.94 8.50
N LEU A 13 11.31 17.48 7.31
CA LEU A 13 10.03 17.29 6.62
C LEU A 13 9.85 15.83 6.17
N ILE A 14 10.91 15.19 5.67
CA ILE A 14 10.91 13.78 5.26
C ILE A 14 10.64 12.87 6.46
N THR A 15 11.24 13.15 7.61
CA THR A 15 11.20 12.25 8.78
C THR A 15 10.09 12.55 9.78
N ARG A 16 9.45 13.73 9.72
CA ARG A 16 8.37 14.08 10.65
C ARG A 16 7.26 13.02 10.65
N ASN A 17 6.76 12.70 11.84
CA ASN A 17 5.67 11.72 12.06
C ASN A 17 5.98 10.28 11.61
N LEU A 18 7.22 9.95 11.24
CA LEU A 18 7.64 8.56 11.05
C LEU A 18 7.83 7.90 12.42
N GLN A 19 7.56 6.61 12.49
CA GLN A 19 7.81 5.82 13.68
C GLN A 19 9.28 5.42 13.80
N GLU A 20 9.93 5.12 12.68
CA GLU A 20 11.32 4.68 12.63
C GLU A 20 11.94 5.05 11.28
N VAL A 21 13.23 5.34 11.30
CA VAL A 21 14.07 5.55 10.11
C VAL A 21 15.31 4.68 10.25
N LEU A 22 15.57 3.79 9.30
CA LEU A 22 16.83 3.08 9.18
C LEU A 22 17.69 3.77 8.11
N GLY A 23 18.96 4.01 8.43
CA GLY A 23 19.90 4.68 7.51
C GLY A 23 19.74 6.19 7.43
N GLU A 24 19.46 6.88 8.56
CA GLU A 24 19.32 8.35 8.62
C GLU A 24 20.52 9.09 8.02
N GLU A 25 21.75 8.65 8.34
CA GLU A 25 22.98 9.30 7.86
C GLU A 25 23.09 9.23 6.33
N LYS A 26 22.59 8.16 5.73
CA LYS A 26 22.53 8.06 4.27
C LYS A 26 21.53 9.05 3.67
N VAL A 27 20.36 9.23 4.30
CA VAL A 27 19.38 10.23 3.85
C VAL A 27 19.99 11.63 3.92
N LYS A 28 20.62 11.98 5.04
CA LYS A 28 21.31 13.27 5.23
C LYS A 28 22.39 13.49 4.18
N GLN A 29 23.24 12.48 3.94
CA GLN A 29 24.29 12.55 2.93
C GLN A 29 23.73 12.82 1.53
N VAL A 30 22.70 12.07 1.11
CA VAL A 30 22.07 12.26 -0.21
C VAL A 30 21.50 13.67 -0.34
N LEU A 31 20.85 14.19 0.70
CA LEU A 31 20.23 15.52 0.67
C LEU A 31 21.25 16.68 0.58
N GLN A 32 22.52 16.45 0.94
CA GLN A 32 23.60 17.42 0.72
C GLN A 32 24.02 17.50 -0.75
N GLU A 33 23.88 16.41 -1.50
CA GLU A 33 24.39 16.27 -2.87
C GLU A 33 23.27 16.45 -3.93
N ARG A 34 22.09 15.95 -3.65
CA ARG A 34 20.95 15.90 -4.58
C ARG A 34 19.62 15.61 -3.89
N GLU A 35 18.57 15.56 -4.66
CA GLU A 35 17.25 15.15 -4.21
C GLU A 35 17.20 13.64 -3.91
N LEU A 36 16.42 13.26 -2.86
CA LEU A 36 16.24 11.88 -2.44
C LEU A 36 15.24 11.19 -3.37
N ARG A 37 15.57 9.97 -3.83
CA ARG A 37 14.67 9.10 -4.57
C ARG A 37 14.03 8.11 -3.62
N VAL A 38 12.70 8.15 -3.54
CA VAL A 38 11.92 7.30 -2.64
C VAL A 38 10.91 6.50 -3.42
N TYR A 39 10.68 5.22 -3.08
CA TYR A 39 9.49 4.55 -3.57
C TYR A 39 8.57 4.12 -2.42
N TRP A 40 7.29 4.12 -2.72
CA TRP A 40 6.24 3.51 -1.92
C TRP A 40 5.52 2.45 -2.76
N GLY A 41 5.44 1.22 -2.23
CA GLY A 41 4.76 0.10 -2.88
C GLY A 41 3.44 -0.24 -2.22
N THR A 42 2.46 -0.62 -3.03
CA THR A 42 1.18 -1.15 -2.54
C THR A 42 0.78 -2.41 -3.30
N ALA A 43 0.55 -3.50 -2.56
CA ALA A 43 0.03 -4.74 -3.15
C ALA A 43 -1.46 -4.57 -3.48
N THR A 44 -1.82 -4.82 -4.75
CA THR A 44 -3.16 -4.58 -5.30
C THR A 44 -4.16 -5.69 -4.90
N THR A 45 -4.36 -5.89 -3.59
CA THR A 45 -5.18 -6.97 -3.00
C THR A 45 -6.63 -6.56 -2.77
N GLY A 46 -6.96 -6.07 -1.58
CA GLY A 46 -8.30 -5.57 -1.21
C GLY A 46 -8.51 -4.12 -1.62
N LYS A 47 -9.73 -3.60 -1.53
CA LYS A 47 -9.99 -2.19 -1.82
C LYS A 47 -9.22 -1.27 -0.86
N PRO A 48 -8.53 -0.22 -1.37
CA PRO A 48 -7.97 0.83 -0.51
C PRO A 48 -9.05 1.48 0.35
N HIS A 49 -8.64 1.90 1.54
CA HIS A 49 -9.52 2.52 2.54
C HIS A 49 -8.87 3.78 3.13
N VAL A 50 -9.55 4.49 3.99
CA VAL A 50 -9.13 5.81 4.50
C VAL A 50 -7.74 5.82 5.17
N ALA A 51 -7.25 4.69 5.71
CA ALA A 51 -5.89 4.63 6.25
C ALA A 51 -4.80 4.87 5.18
N TYR A 52 -5.12 4.70 3.90
CA TYR A 52 -4.21 5.05 2.81
C TYR A 52 -3.89 6.56 2.76
N PHE A 53 -4.70 7.42 3.38
CA PHE A 53 -4.34 8.84 3.52
C PHE A 53 -3.08 9.06 4.36
N VAL A 54 -2.71 8.13 5.24
CA VAL A 54 -1.46 8.23 6.02
C VAL A 54 -0.24 8.21 5.07
N PRO A 55 -0.01 7.18 4.24
CA PRO A 55 1.07 7.23 3.26
C PRO A 55 0.90 8.36 2.22
N MET A 56 -0.34 8.71 1.82
CA MET A 56 -0.55 9.81 0.86
C MET A 56 -0.13 11.15 1.43
N SER A 57 -0.44 11.45 2.68
CA SER A 57 0.01 12.68 3.35
C SER A 57 1.55 12.72 3.46
N LYS A 58 2.20 11.58 3.66
CA LYS A 58 3.66 11.48 3.70
C LYS A 58 4.30 11.66 2.31
N ILE A 59 3.67 11.14 1.26
CA ILE A 59 4.08 11.42 -0.12
C ILE A 59 4.02 12.94 -0.42
N ALA A 60 2.99 13.63 0.10
CA ALA A 60 2.92 15.08 -0.02
C ALA A 60 4.12 15.77 0.66
N ASP A 61 4.58 15.27 1.82
CA ASP A 61 5.78 15.77 2.49
C ASP A 61 7.04 15.53 1.65
N PHE A 62 7.21 14.35 1.10
CA PHE A 62 8.35 14.02 0.23
C PHE A 62 8.44 14.97 -0.97
N LEU A 63 7.31 15.23 -1.63
CA LEU A 63 7.26 16.15 -2.77
C LEU A 63 7.55 17.60 -2.36
N LYS A 64 7.06 18.04 -1.19
CA LYS A 64 7.41 19.37 -0.62
C LYS A 64 8.89 19.48 -0.31
N ALA A 65 9.53 18.38 0.12
CA ALA A 65 10.97 18.31 0.35
C ALA A 65 11.79 18.23 -0.94
N GLY A 66 11.14 18.13 -2.11
CA GLY A 66 11.80 18.02 -3.42
C GLY A 66 12.16 16.59 -3.83
N CYS A 67 11.70 15.55 -3.11
CA CYS A 67 12.02 14.18 -3.43
C CYS A 67 11.43 13.73 -4.78
N GLU A 68 12.17 12.87 -5.49
CA GLU A 68 11.62 12.07 -6.59
C GLU A 68 10.85 10.88 -6.00
N VAL A 69 9.54 10.80 -6.24
CA VAL A 69 8.71 9.75 -5.65
C VAL A 69 8.19 8.79 -6.70
N THR A 70 8.44 7.49 -6.50
CA THR A 70 7.88 6.40 -7.30
C THR A 70 6.77 5.69 -6.52
N VAL A 71 5.60 5.58 -7.12
CA VAL A 71 4.48 4.75 -6.63
C VAL A 71 4.49 3.43 -7.38
N LEU A 72 4.76 2.33 -6.66
CA LEU A 72 4.78 0.98 -7.22
C LEU A 72 3.45 0.28 -6.97
N PHE A 73 2.73 -0.06 -8.03
CA PHE A 73 1.61 -1.00 -7.96
C PHE A 73 2.18 -2.42 -8.01
N ALA A 74 2.32 -3.02 -6.84
CA ALA A 74 2.96 -4.32 -6.63
C ALA A 74 1.97 -5.47 -6.94
N ASP A 75 1.64 -5.62 -8.22
CA ASP A 75 0.68 -6.61 -8.72
C ASP A 75 1.16 -8.05 -8.51
N LEU A 76 2.42 -8.34 -8.84
CA LEU A 76 2.98 -9.67 -8.61
C LEU A 76 2.99 -10.03 -7.11
N HIS A 77 3.29 -9.06 -6.23
CA HIS A 77 3.22 -9.26 -4.79
C HIS A 77 1.80 -9.59 -4.31
N ALA A 78 0.77 -8.98 -4.92
CA ALA A 78 -0.61 -9.28 -4.60
C ALA A 78 -0.99 -10.74 -4.93
N TYR A 79 -0.38 -11.32 -5.96
CA TYR A 79 -0.52 -12.74 -6.28
C TYR A 79 0.30 -13.63 -5.34
N LEU A 80 1.55 -13.26 -5.08
CA LEU A 80 2.47 -14.02 -4.22
C LEU A 80 2.00 -14.10 -2.76
N ASP A 81 1.22 -13.13 -2.28
CA ASP A 81 0.66 -13.12 -0.92
C ASP A 81 -0.48 -14.17 -0.76
N ASN A 82 -0.09 -15.45 -0.85
CA ASN A 82 -1.01 -16.59 -0.75
C ASN A 82 -2.27 -16.42 -1.64
N MET A 83 -2.07 -15.91 -2.86
CA MET A 83 -3.11 -15.72 -3.87
C MET A 83 -4.28 -14.83 -3.42
N LYS A 84 -4.03 -13.82 -2.60
CA LYS A 84 -5.05 -12.81 -2.21
C LYS A 84 -5.67 -12.11 -3.42
N ALA A 85 -4.89 -11.92 -4.49
CA ALA A 85 -5.39 -11.45 -5.77
C ALA A 85 -5.23 -12.58 -6.80
N PRO A 86 -6.34 -13.14 -7.34
CA PRO A 86 -6.28 -14.09 -8.44
C PRO A 86 -5.59 -13.47 -9.66
N TRP A 87 -4.85 -14.28 -10.41
CA TRP A 87 -4.08 -13.82 -11.57
C TRP A 87 -4.95 -13.05 -12.59
N GLU A 88 -6.16 -13.55 -12.82
CA GLU A 88 -7.12 -12.99 -13.77
C GLU A 88 -7.62 -11.59 -13.38
N LEU A 89 -7.51 -11.23 -12.11
CA LEU A 89 -7.94 -9.91 -11.60
C LEU A 89 -6.79 -8.92 -11.42
N LEU A 90 -5.52 -9.34 -11.58
CA LEU A 90 -4.37 -8.46 -11.31
C LEU A 90 -4.41 -7.19 -12.14
N GLU A 91 -4.62 -7.31 -13.44
CA GLU A 91 -4.66 -6.15 -14.35
C GLU A 91 -5.80 -5.17 -14.01
N LEU A 92 -7.00 -5.70 -13.71
CA LEU A 92 -8.16 -4.88 -13.31
C LEU A 92 -7.92 -4.19 -11.98
N ARG A 93 -7.31 -4.90 -11.02
CA ARG A 93 -6.98 -4.33 -9.71
C ARG A 93 -5.89 -3.27 -9.80
N VAL A 94 -4.86 -3.46 -10.62
CA VAL A 94 -3.86 -2.41 -10.88
C VAL A 94 -4.52 -1.16 -11.44
N LYS A 95 -5.37 -1.28 -12.47
CA LYS A 95 -6.11 -0.14 -13.03
C LYS A 95 -6.98 0.54 -11.99
N TYR A 96 -7.68 -0.22 -11.15
CA TYR A 96 -8.48 0.34 -10.06
C TYR A 96 -7.61 1.10 -9.05
N TYR A 97 -6.51 0.48 -8.59
CA TYR A 97 -5.59 1.11 -7.64
C TYR A 97 -4.98 2.39 -8.21
N GLU A 98 -4.57 2.38 -9.47
CA GLU A 98 -4.03 3.56 -10.14
C GLU A 98 -5.05 4.72 -10.11
N GLN A 99 -6.30 4.47 -10.46
CA GLN A 99 -7.34 5.51 -10.46
C GLN A 99 -7.64 6.01 -9.05
N VAL A 100 -7.75 5.12 -8.07
CA VAL A 100 -8.11 5.51 -6.70
C VAL A 100 -6.96 6.22 -5.99
N ILE A 101 -5.71 5.76 -6.14
CA ILE A 101 -4.53 6.43 -5.54
C ILE A 101 -4.32 7.80 -6.16
N LYS A 102 -4.45 7.94 -7.49
CA LYS A 102 -4.41 9.25 -8.15
C LYS A 102 -5.50 10.18 -7.62
N ALA A 103 -6.74 9.69 -7.48
CA ALA A 103 -7.84 10.47 -6.93
C ALA A 103 -7.61 10.91 -5.47
N MET A 104 -7.01 10.05 -4.65
CA MET A 104 -6.63 10.39 -3.28
C MET A 104 -5.56 11.50 -3.25
N LEU A 105 -4.51 11.38 -4.05
CA LEU A 105 -3.45 12.37 -4.15
C LEU A 105 -3.97 13.71 -4.65
N GLU A 106 -4.82 13.71 -5.67
CA GLU A 106 -5.52 14.89 -6.16
C GLU A 106 -6.39 15.54 -5.08
N SER A 107 -7.13 14.74 -4.28
CA SER A 107 -8.01 15.23 -3.21
C SER A 107 -7.27 15.96 -2.09
N ILE A 108 -5.97 15.70 -1.93
CA ILE A 108 -5.09 16.37 -0.96
C ILE A 108 -4.15 17.40 -1.62
N GLY A 109 -4.39 17.74 -2.90
CA GLY A 109 -3.65 18.80 -3.62
C GLY A 109 -2.24 18.40 -4.07
N VAL A 110 -1.95 17.11 -4.21
CA VAL A 110 -0.65 16.61 -4.70
C VAL A 110 -0.61 16.67 -6.22
N PRO A 111 0.39 17.33 -6.83
CA PRO A 111 0.56 17.37 -8.28
C PRO A 111 1.06 16.00 -8.80
N LEU A 112 0.28 15.35 -9.67
CA LEU A 112 0.58 14.01 -10.18
C LEU A 112 1.76 13.96 -11.17
N ASP A 113 2.06 15.06 -11.84
CA ASP A 113 3.16 15.21 -12.80
C ASP A 113 4.56 15.03 -12.15
N LYS A 114 4.64 15.20 -10.82
CA LYS A 114 5.86 14.98 -10.05
C LYS A 114 6.03 13.55 -9.53
N LEU A 115 5.09 12.67 -9.83
CA LEU A 115 5.08 11.29 -9.39
C LEU A 115 5.35 10.35 -10.56
N LYS A 116 6.17 9.32 -10.31
CA LYS A 116 6.37 8.21 -11.23
C LYS A 116 5.50 7.03 -10.80
N PHE A 117 4.61 6.57 -11.66
CA PHE A 117 3.79 5.38 -11.43
C PHE A 117 4.38 4.18 -12.17
N VAL A 118 4.59 3.08 -11.47
CA VAL A 118 5.21 1.87 -12.01
C VAL A 118 4.36 0.66 -11.62
N LYS A 119 4.15 -0.25 -12.57
CA LYS A 119 3.56 -1.56 -12.33
C LYS A 119 4.67 -2.58 -12.12
N GLY A 120 4.55 -3.44 -11.10
CA GLY A 120 5.59 -4.41 -10.73
C GLY A 120 5.97 -5.34 -11.87
N THR A 121 4.99 -5.97 -12.53
CA THR A 121 5.24 -6.88 -13.66
C THR A 121 5.95 -6.24 -14.85
N ASN A 122 6.02 -4.92 -14.97
CA ASN A 122 6.76 -4.25 -16.04
C ASN A 122 8.29 -4.46 -15.95
N PHE A 123 8.82 -4.74 -14.74
CA PHE A 123 10.25 -4.97 -14.55
C PHE A 123 10.56 -6.26 -13.79
N GLN A 124 9.67 -6.72 -12.89
CA GLN A 124 9.90 -7.90 -12.07
C GLN A 124 9.92 -9.22 -12.88
N LEU A 125 9.39 -9.22 -14.10
CA LEU A 125 9.44 -10.36 -15.03
C LEU A 125 10.60 -10.26 -16.01
N SER A 126 11.49 -9.26 -15.89
CA SER A 126 12.68 -9.19 -16.72
C SER A 126 13.64 -10.35 -16.41
N ARG A 127 14.47 -10.70 -17.38
CA ARG A 127 15.48 -11.76 -17.24
C ARG A 127 16.43 -11.49 -16.08
N GLU A 128 16.88 -10.26 -15.97
CA GLU A 128 17.85 -9.82 -14.96
C GLU A 128 17.25 -9.92 -13.56
N TYR A 129 16.04 -9.39 -13.38
CA TYR A 129 15.33 -9.47 -12.11
C TYR A 129 15.06 -10.93 -11.71
N THR A 130 14.57 -11.74 -12.64
CA THR A 130 14.31 -13.17 -12.40
C THR A 130 15.58 -13.92 -11.99
N LEU A 131 16.71 -13.63 -12.62
CA LEU A 131 17.99 -14.22 -12.24
C LEU A 131 18.39 -13.83 -10.82
N ASP A 132 18.19 -12.57 -10.43
CA ASP A 132 18.49 -12.11 -9.09
C ASP A 132 17.54 -12.69 -8.04
N VAL A 133 16.27 -12.95 -8.38
CA VAL A 133 15.37 -13.73 -7.51
C VAL A 133 15.96 -15.09 -7.20
N TYR A 134 16.49 -15.82 -8.21
CA TYR A 134 17.14 -17.13 -7.97
C TYR A 134 18.44 -17.00 -7.18
N ARG A 135 19.29 -16.01 -7.49
CA ARG A 135 20.51 -15.75 -6.73
C ARG A 135 20.21 -15.44 -5.27
N LEU A 136 19.23 -14.57 -5.00
CA LEU A 136 18.78 -14.24 -3.65
C LEU A 136 18.19 -15.46 -2.94
N SER A 137 17.35 -16.24 -3.62
CA SER A 137 16.74 -17.47 -3.08
C SER A 137 17.78 -18.55 -2.72
N SER A 138 18.98 -18.54 -3.35
CA SER A 138 20.07 -19.44 -2.98
C SER A 138 20.82 -19.05 -1.71
N MET A 139 20.57 -17.85 -1.18
CA MET A 139 21.23 -17.29 0.01
C MET A 139 20.27 -17.12 1.21
N VAL A 140 19.01 -16.79 0.95
CA VAL A 140 18.00 -16.57 1.99
C VAL A 140 17.49 -17.92 2.50
N THR A 141 17.58 -18.14 3.81
CA THR A 141 17.04 -19.36 4.42
C THR A 141 15.50 -19.30 4.51
N GLU A 142 14.85 -20.46 4.56
CA GLU A 142 13.40 -20.55 4.82
C GLU A 142 13.01 -19.80 6.11
N HIS A 143 13.83 -19.95 7.18
CA HIS A 143 13.61 -19.24 8.44
C HIS A 143 13.58 -17.73 8.27
N ASP A 144 14.55 -17.15 7.56
CA ASP A 144 14.63 -15.71 7.35
C ASP A 144 13.50 -15.21 6.45
N ALA A 145 13.13 -15.96 5.41
CA ALA A 145 12.00 -15.63 4.55
C ALA A 145 10.68 -15.62 5.32
N LYS A 146 10.40 -16.63 6.14
CA LYS A 146 9.22 -16.69 7.02
C LYS A 146 9.20 -15.54 8.01
N LYS A 147 10.34 -15.28 8.68
CA LYS A 147 10.48 -14.20 9.66
C LYS A 147 10.23 -12.83 9.01
N ALA A 148 10.78 -12.60 7.84
CA ALA A 148 10.60 -11.33 7.12
C ALA A 148 9.14 -11.11 6.69
N GLY A 149 8.46 -12.16 6.21
CA GLY A 149 7.06 -12.09 5.77
C GLY A 149 6.02 -12.13 6.89
N ALA A 150 6.41 -12.33 8.15
CA ALA A 150 5.49 -12.68 9.23
C ALA A 150 4.36 -11.66 9.50
N GLU A 151 4.58 -10.37 9.24
CA GLU A 151 3.61 -9.30 9.47
C GLU A 151 2.90 -8.83 8.20
N VAL A 152 3.44 -9.15 7.03
CA VAL A 152 2.98 -8.65 5.73
C VAL A 152 2.25 -9.73 4.96
N VAL A 153 2.86 -10.91 4.84
CA VAL A 153 2.29 -12.03 4.10
C VAL A 153 1.20 -12.70 4.93
N LYS A 154 0.07 -13.00 4.29
CA LYS A 154 -1.03 -13.71 4.96
C LYS A 154 -0.55 -15.02 5.56
N GLN A 155 -0.70 -15.15 6.87
CA GLN A 155 -0.35 -16.37 7.58
C GLN A 155 -1.40 -17.47 7.32
N VAL A 156 -0.94 -18.65 6.96
CA VAL A 156 -1.77 -19.83 6.67
C VAL A 156 -1.09 -21.06 7.27
N GLU A 157 -1.86 -22.09 7.56
CA GLU A 157 -1.35 -23.36 8.15
C GLU A 157 -0.28 -24.02 7.25
N HIS A 158 -0.51 -23.99 5.93
CA HIS A 158 0.42 -24.52 4.93
C HIS A 158 0.88 -23.40 3.99
N PRO A 159 1.97 -22.66 4.33
CA PRO A 159 2.47 -21.55 3.52
C PRO A 159 2.90 -22.03 2.13
N LEU A 160 2.49 -21.27 1.11
CA LEU A 160 2.95 -21.52 -0.26
C LEU A 160 4.37 -20.98 -0.46
N LEU A 161 5.13 -21.58 -1.36
CA LEU A 161 6.46 -21.09 -1.76
C LEU A 161 6.42 -19.63 -2.23
N SER A 162 5.32 -19.23 -2.88
CA SER A 162 5.10 -17.84 -3.31
C SER A 162 5.21 -16.83 -2.15
N GLY A 163 4.66 -17.17 -0.99
CA GLY A 163 4.76 -16.33 0.21
C GLY A 163 6.18 -16.21 0.77
N LEU A 164 7.04 -17.22 0.53
CA LEU A 164 8.45 -17.18 0.91
C LEU A 164 9.28 -16.30 -0.04
N LEU A 165 8.89 -16.18 -1.30
CA LEU A 165 9.56 -15.32 -2.28
C LEU A 165 9.22 -13.83 -2.08
N TYR A 166 8.04 -13.53 -1.55
CA TYR A 166 7.52 -12.16 -1.39
C TYR A 166 8.55 -11.17 -0.77
N PRO A 167 9.16 -11.47 0.40
CA PRO A 167 10.09 -10.53 1.03
C PRO A 167 11.34 -10.26 0.19
N GLY A 168 11.85 -11.29 -0.50
CA GLY A 168 13.00 -11.17 -1.38
C GLY A 168 12.73 -10.30 -2.61
N LEU A 169 11.54 -10.42 -3.21
CA LEU A 169 11.15 -9.56 -4.32
C LEU A 169 11.04 -8.09 -3.88
N GLN A 170 10.41 -7.83 -2.73
CA GLN A 170 10.31 -6.46 -2.21
C GLN A 170 11.70 -5.85 -1.92
N ALA A 171 12.65 -6.65 -1.45
CA ALA A 171 14.04 -6.20 -1.30
C ALA A 171 14.69 -5.84 -2.65
N LEU A 172 14.51 -6.67 -3.68
CA LEU A 172 15.06 -6.42 -5.02
C LEU A 172 14.44 -5.20 -5.70
N ASP A 173 13.19 -4.85 -5.39
CA ASP A 173 12.53 -3.66 -5.94
C ASP A 173 13.33 -2.39 -5.66
N GLU A 174 14.04 -2.29 -4.55
CA GLU A 174 14.89 -1.16 -4.19
C GLU A 174 16.00 -0.92 -5.23
N GLU A 175 16.62 -2.00 -5.73
CA GLU A 175 17.66 -1.93 -6.76
C GLU A 175 17.08 -1.60 -8.13
N TYR A 176 16.02 -2.29 -8.53
CA TYR A 176 15.47 -2.17 -9.88
C TYR A 176 14.68 -0.87 -10.10
N LEU A 177 14.13 -0.28 -9.04
CA LEU A 177 13.56 1.07 -9.05
C LEU A 177 14.63 2.16 -8.90
N LYS A 178 15.89 1.79 -8.59
CA LYS A 178 17.05 2.71 -8.45
C LYS A 178 16.79 3.83 -7.46
N VAL A 179 16.22 3.48 -6.31
CA VAL A 179 15.90 4.43 -5.24
C VAL A 179 16.98 4.47 -4.17
N ASP A 180 16.95 5.53 -3.37
CA ASP A 180 17.80 5.70 -2.19
C ASP A 180 17.13 5.22 -0.92
N ALA A 181 15.79 5.26 -0.91
CA ALA A 181 14.98 4.86 0.23
C ALA A 181 13.70 4.14 -0.20
N GLN A 182 13.28 3.17 0.63
CA GLN A 182 11.95 2.59 0.59
C GLN A 182 11.09 3.17 1.72
N PHE A 183 9.85 3.53 1.40
CA PHE A 183 8.87 4.00 2.36
C PHE A 183 7.74 2.97 2.53
N GLY A 184 7.38 2.66 3.76
CA GLY A 184 6.30 1.72 4.09
C GLY A 184 5.78 1.87 5.51
N GLY A 185 4.92 0.98 5.95
CA GLY A 185 4.51 0.87 7.34
C GLY A 185 5.57 0.17 8.19
N VAL A 186 5.53 0.36 9.51
CA VAL A 186 6.45 -0.34 10.44
C VAL A 186 6.29 -1.87 10.40
N ASP A 187 5.16 -2.38 9.92
CA ASP A 187 4.94 -3.81 9.67
C ASP A 187 5.87 -4.37 8.56
N GLN A 188 6.46 -3.49 7.73
CA GLN A 188 7.46 -3.85 6.71
C GLN A 188 8.88 -4.02 7.29
N ARG A 189 9.11 -3.64 8.55
CA ARG A 189 10.44 -3.57 9.17
C ARG A 189 11.29 -4.82 8.98
N LYS A 190 10.67 -5.99 9.08
CA LYS A 190 11.38 -7.27 8.94
C LYS A 190 11.84 -7.53 7.50
N ILE A 191 11.09 -7.04 6.51
CA ILE A 191 11.50 -7.09 5.10
C ILE A 191 12.65 -6.12 4.86
N PHE A 192 12.60 -4.92 5.43
CA PHE A 192 13.70 -3.94 5.32
C PHE A 192 15.01 -4.46 5.92
N THR A 193 14.95 -5.12 7.08
CA THR A 193 16.15 -5.74 7.67
C THR A 193 16.65 -6.95 6.86
N LEU A 194 15.78 -7.67 6.15
CA LEU A 194 16.17 -8.69 5.20
C LEU A 194 16.91 -8.08 4.01
N ALA A 195 16.42 -6.98 3.45
CA ALA A 195 17.09 -6.24 2.38
C ALA A 195 18.48 -5.78 2.80
N GLU A 196 18.62 -5.14 3.99
CA GLU A 196 19.91 -4.72 4.53
C GLU A 196 20.91 -5.87 4.70
N LYS A 197 20.41 -7.05 5.07
CA LYS A 197 21.25 -8.26 5.29
C LYS A 197 21.75 -8.86 3.99
N TYR A 198 20.89 -8.99 2.97
CA TYR A 198 21.15 -9.84 1.83
C TYR A 198 21.52 -9.08 0.53
N LEU A 199 21.02 -7.88 0.29
CA LEU A 199 21.35 -7.13 -0.94
C LEU A 199 22.85 -6.90 -1.13
N PRO A 200 23.66 -6.59 -0.08
CA PRO A 200 25.10 -6.46 -0.23
C PRO A 200 25.79 -7.73 -0.75
N SER A 201 25.28 -8.91 -0.45
CA SER A 201 25.82 -10.17 -0.96
C SER A 201 25.58 -10.37 -2.46
N LEU A 202 24.63 -9.63 -3.05
CA LEU A 202 24.41 -9.56 -4.50
C LEU A 202 25.26 -8.45 -5.16
N GLY A 203 26.00 -7.65 -4.38
CA GLY A 203 26.75 -6.49 -4.85
C GLY A 203 25.93 -5.19 -4.85
N TYR A 204 24.75 -5.16 -4.25
CA TYR A 204 23.87 -4.00 -4.21
C TYR A 204 24.08 -3.16 -2.95
N ALA A 205 23.92 -1.85 -3.07
CA ALA A 205 24.06 -0.94 -1.96
C ALA A 205 22.86 -1.07 -1.00
N LYS A 206 23.09 -0.88 0.32
CA LYS A 206 22.01 -0.71 1.28
C LYS A 206 21.23 0.56 1.00
N ARG A 207 19.93 0.54 1.26
CA ARG A 207 19.01 1.69 1.17
C ARG A 207 18.59 2.18 2.56
N ALA A 208 18.04 3.37 2.60
CA ALA A 208 17.36 3.84 3.80
C ALA A 208 15.90 3.31 3.81
N HIS A 209 15.34 3.15 5.02
CA HIS A 209 13.96 2.70 5.17
C HIS A 209 13.19 3.66 6.07
N LEU A 210 12.11 4.20 5.54
CA LEU A 210 11.27 5.21 6.16
C LEU A 210 9.95 4.55 6.58
N MET A 211 9.65 4.51 7.88
CA MET A 211 8.53 3.73 8.39
C MET A 211 7.45 4.58 9.04
N ASN A 212 6.25 4.54 8.45
CA ASN A 212 5.05 5.09 9.06
C ASN A 212 4.58 4.22 10.23
N PRO A 213 3.97 4.85 11.26
CA PRO A 213 3.26 4.10 12.28
C PRO A 213 2.03 3.39 11.71
N MET A 214 1.63 2.29 12.37
CA MET A 214 0.36 1.64 12.09
C MET A 214 -0.77 2.43 12.73
N VAL A 215 -1.73 2.85 11.92
CA VAL A 215 -2.95 3.52 12.41
C VAL A 215 -3.97 2.44 12.80
N PRO A 216 -4.48 2.46 14.04
CA PRO A 216 -5.54 1.55 14.45
C PRO A 216 -6.79 1.70 13.59
N GLY A 217 -7.49 0.60 13.37
CA GLY A 217 -8.80 0.61 12.72
C GLY A 217 -9.87 1.24 13.59
N LEU A 218 -11.07 1.39 13.05
CA LEU A 218 -12.20 1.96 13.76
C LEU A 218 -12.61 1.17 15.01
N THR A 219 -12.31 -0.11 15.06
CA THR A 219 -12.58 -1.00 16.20
C THR A 219 -11.44 -1.05 17.23
N GLY A 220 -10.42 -0.22 17.09
CA GLY A 220 -9.22 -0.24 17.93
C GLY A 220 -8.17 -1.30 17.57
N ALA A 221 -8.49 -2.24 16.66
CA ALA A 221 -7.56 -3.22 16.10
C ALA A 221 -6.94 -2.71 14.80
N LYS A 222 -5.98 -3.45 14.21
CA LYS A 222 -5.38 -3.13 12.90
C LYS A 222 -6.49 -3.04 11.84
N MET A 223 -6.51 -1.96 11.06
CA MET A 223 -7.45 -1.80 9.94
C MET A 223 -7.13 -2.83 8.86
N SER A 224 -8.10 -3.67 8.52
CA SER A 224 -7.95 -4.73 7.53
C SER A 224 -8.79 -4.46 6.29
N SER A 225 -8.21 -4.63 5.11
CA SER A 225 -8.94 -4.52 3.85
C SER A 225 -10.01 -5.62 3.66
N SER A 226 -9.96 -6.69 4.44
CA SER A 226 -10.90 -7.81 4.40
C SER A 226 -12.10 -7.68 5.36
N GLU A 227 -12.04 -6.76 6.35
CA GLU A 227 -13.10 -6.55 7.34
C GLU A 227 -13.82 -5.23 7.08
N GLU A 228 -15.04 -5.28 6.55
CA GLU A 228 -15.78 -4.08 6.16
C GLU A 228 -16.17 -3.18 7.34
N GLU A 229 -16.42 -3.75 8.52
CA GLU A 229 -16.82 -2.97 9.71
C GLU A 229 -15.64 -2.25 10.39
N SER A 230 -14.39 -2.73 10.17
CA SER A 230 -13.18 -2.14 10.76
C SER A 230 -12.62 -0.97 9.95
N LYS A 231 -13.14 -0.73 8.73
CA LYS A 231 -12.61 0.27 7.78
C LYS A 231 -13.71 1.16 7.20
N ILE A 232 -13.33 2.37 6.81
CA ILE A 232 -14.13 3.22 5.92
C ILE A 232 -13.54 3.06 4.51
N ASP A 233 -14.35 2.59 3.55
CA ASP A 233 -14.01 2.52 2.13
C ASP A 233 -13.96 3.94 1.54
N LEU A 234 -13.12 4.16 0.55
CA LEU A 234 -12.97 5.48 -0.09
C LEU A 234 -14.22 5.90 -0.88
N LEU A 235 -15.07 4.95 -1.21
CA LEU A 235 -16.33 5.18 -1.92
C LEU A 235 -17.57 5.04 -1.03
N ASP A 236 -17.40 4.87 0.29
CA ASP A 236 -18.52 4.87 1.24
C ASP A 236 -19.33 6.17 1.12
N SER A 237 -20.66 6.07 1.22
CA SER A 237 -21.55 7.24 1.27
C SER A 237 -21.30 8.08 2.52
N LYS A 238 -21.79 9.34 2.52
CA LYS A 238 -21.71 10.19 3.72
C LYS A 238 -22.40 9.55 4.94
N GLU A 239 -23.50 8.87 4.68
CA GLU A 239 -24.29 8.14 5.68
C GLU A 239 -23.53 6.94 6.24
N ASP A 240 -22.83 6.18 5.38
CA ASP A 240 -22.01 5.04 5.80
C ASP A 240 -20.80 5.49 6.61
N VAL A 241 -20.11 6.54 6.19
CA VAL A 241 -19.00 7.15 6.95
C VAL A 241 -19.49 7.57 8.35
N LYS A 242 -20.62 8.27 8.44
CA LYS A 242 -21.24 8.66 9.71
C LYS A 242 -21.56 7.46 10.60
N LYS A 243 -22.21 6.43 10.03
CA LYS A 243 -22.57 5.20 10.73
C LYS A 243 -21.35 4.46 11.26
N LYS A 244 -20.28 4.32 10.45
CA LYS A 244 -19.04 3.66 10.84
C LYS A 244 -18.29 4.45 11.92
N LEU A 245 -18.16 5.78 11.79
CA LEU A 245 -17.53 6.62 12.80
C LEU A 245 -18.33 6.63 14.13
N LYS A 246 -19.65 6.60 14.07
CA LYS A 246 -20.48 6.48 15.30
C LYS A 246 -20.12 5.23 16.10
N LYS A 247 -19.89 4.09 15.42
CA LYS A 247 -19.51 2.81 16.03
C LYS A 247 -18.01 2.72 16.38
N ALA A 248 -17.15 3.64 15.87
CA ALA A 248 -15.73 3.58 16.09
C ALA A 248 -15.37 3.58 17.57
N PHE A 249 -14.32 2.83 17.94
CA PHE A 249 -13.76 2.86 19.29
C PHE A 249 -13.19 4.24 19.61
N CYS A 250 -13.70 4.89 20.63
CA CYS A 250 -13.27 6.21 21.07
C CYS A 250 -13.87 6.48 22.46
N GLU A 251 -13.26 5.90 23.49
CA GLU A 251 -13.70 6.07 24.88
C GLU A 251 -13.25 7.42 25.42
N PRO A 252 -14.05 8.07 26.31
CA PRO A 252 -13.66 9.30 26.97
C PRO A 252 -12.29 9.19 27.65
N GLY A 253 -11.42 10.16 27.47
CA GLY A 253 -10.08 10.22 28.06
C GLY A 253 -9.07 9.18 27.53
N ASN A 254 -9.49 8.17 26.76
CA ASN A 254 -8.63 7.12 26.27
C ASN A 254 -7.95 7.51 24.96
N ILE A 255 -6.64 7.81 25.03
CA ILE A 255 -5.81 8.13 23.86
C ILE A 255 -5.15 6.89 23.24
N GLN A 256 -5.18 5.74 23.90
CA GLN A 256 -4.51 4.51 23.43
C GLN A 256 -5.39 3.75 22.43
N ASN A 257 -4.78 3.27 21.37
CA ASN A 257 -5.45 2.52 20.29
C ASN A 257 -6.69 3.24 19.72
N ASN A 258 -6.70 4.57 19.77
CA ASN A 258 -7.80 5.40 19.29
C ASN A 258 -7.59 5.76 17.82
N GLY A 259 -8.24 5.01 16.91
CA GLY A 259 -8.14 5.21 15.47
C GLY A 259 -8.62 6.59 15.01
N VAL A 260 -9.59 7.20 15.71
CA VAL A 260 -10.12 8.54 15.40
C VAL A 260 -9.05 9.60 15.68
N LEU A 261 -8.41 9.57 16.86
CA LEU A 261 -7.30 10.47 17.20
C LEU A 261 -6.09 10.26 16.27
N SER A 262 -5.78 9.01 15.97
CA SER A 262 -4.67 8.68 15.05
C SER A 262 -4.89 9.27 13.65
N PHE A 263 -6.13 9.25 13.14
CA PHE A 263 -6.46 9.89 11.87
C PHE A 263 -6.27 11.41 11.92
N VAL A 264 -6.67 12.05 13.02
CA VAL A 264 -6.41 13.48 13.24
C VAL A 264 -4.92 13.78 13.22
N LYS A 265 -4.11 13.00 13.95
CA LYS A 265 -2.64 13.17 14.07
C LYS A 265 -1.92 12.99 12.74
N TYR A 266 -2.15 11.86 12.07
CA TYR A 266 -1.31 11.42 10.93
C TYR A 266 -1.88 11.82 9.57
N VAL A 267 -3.11 12.33 9.51
CA VAL A 267 -3.74 12.76 8.26
C VAL A 267 -4.15 14.23 8.31
N LEU A 268 -5.03 14.61 9.25
CA LEU A 268 -5.64 15.94 9.20
C LEU A 268 -4.63 17.05 9.55
N PHE A 269 -3.82 16.90 10.59
CA PHE A 269 -2.81 17.89 10.93
C PHE A 269 -1.74 18.08 9.85
N PRO A 270 -1.12 17.02 9.28
CA PRO A 270 -0.15 17.19 8.20
C PRO A 270 -0.70 17.88 6.95
N LEU A 271 -1.98 17.63 6.62
CA LEU A 271 -2.61 18.17 5.43
C LEU A 271 -3.14 19.60 5.60
N ARG A 272 -3.65 19.94 6.80
CA ARG A 272 -4.40 21.19 7.03
C ARG A 272 -3.66 22.18 7.93
N GLY A 273 -2.61 21.75 8.62
CA GLY A 273 -1.89 22.58 9.62
C GLY A 273 -2.70 22.88 10.89
N GLY A 274 -3.86 22.23 11.06
CA GLY A 274 -4.72 22.40 12.22
C GLY A 274 -6.00 21.58 12.15
N PHE A 275 -6.76 21.56 13.26
CA PHE A 275 -8.01 20.84 13.36
C PHE A 275 -9.05 21.62 14.18
N SER A 276 -10.28 21.68 13.69
CA SER A 276 -11.37 22.39 14.36
C SER A 276 -12.41 21.39 14.90
N ILE A 277 -12.66 21.46 16.19
CA ILE A 277 -13.76 20.73 16.85
C ILE A 277 -14.99 21.64 16.90
N LYS A 278 -16.06 21.17 16.29
CA LYS A 278 -17.37 21.82 16.28
C LYS A 278 -18.21 21.31 17.42
N ARG A 279 -18.69 22.21 18.30
CA ARG A 279 -19.56 21.86 19.41
C ARG A 279 -20.50 23.00 19.82
N ASP A 280 -21.58 22.64 20.46
CA ASP A 280 -22.58 23.59 20.96
C ASP A 280 -21.94 24.58 21.97
N ALA A 281 -22.40 25.84 21.96
CA ALA A 281 -21.92 26.88 22.86
C ALA A 281 -22.08 26.50 24.35
N LYS A 282 -23.10 25.73 24.73
CA LYS A 282 -23.29 25.21 26.09
C LYS A 282 -22.17 24.27 26.57
N TRP A 283 -21.40 23.69 25.64
CA TRP A 283 -20.25 22.81 25.89
C TRP A 283 -18.91 23.53 25.62
N GLY A 284 -18.90 24.87 25.61
CA GLY A 284 -17.72 25.68 25.39
C GLY A 284 -17.48 26.16 23.95
N GLY A 285 -18.41 25.87 23.03
CA GLY A 285 -18.35 26.31 21.64
C GLY A 285 -17.22 25.70 20.83
N ASP A 286 -17.06 26.14 19.58
CA ASP A 286 -16.04 25.68 18.65
C ASP A 286 -14.63 25.95 19.18
N LYS A 287 -13.70 25.01 18.98
CA LYS A 287 -12.30 25.17 19.32
C LYS A 287 -11.40 24.76 18.16
N VAL A 288 -10.43 25.61 17.84
CA VAL A 288 -9.43 25.38 16.81
C VAL A 288 -8.10 25.02 17.48
N TYR A 289 -7.45 23.98 16.99
CA TYR A 289 -6.17 23.49 17.45
C TYR A 289 -5.13 23.63 16.33
N SER A 290 -3.97 24.22 16.65
CA SER A 290 -2.83 24.34 15.74
C SER A 290 -1.80 23.22 15.91
N VAL A 291 -1.86 22.50 17.03
CA VAL A 291 -0.92 21.43 17.41
C VAL A 291 -1.72 20.22 17.88
N PHE A 292 -1.32 19.04 17.44
CA PHE A 292 -2.03 17.80 17.80
C PHE A 292 -1.95 17.50 19.30
N GLU A 293 -0.84 17.77 19.93
CA GLU A 293 -0.62 17.52 21.36
C GLU A 293 -1.64 18.22 22.25
N GLU A 294 -2.16 19.37 21.82
CA GLU A 294 -3.25 20.06 22.51
C GLU A 294 -4.59 19.30 22.39
N VAL A 295 -4.87 18.70 21.20
CA VAL A 295 -6.06 17.85 21.03
C VAL A 295 -5.96 16.61 21.92
N GLU A 296 -4.79 15.97 21.94
CA GLU A 296 -4.55 14.77 22.74
C GLU A 296 -4.68 15.07 24.24
N LYS A 297 -4.10 16.17 24.70
CA LYS A 297 -4.20 16.64 26.09
C LYS A 297 -5.65 16.92 26.50
N ASP A 298 -6.39 17.67 25.68
CA ASP A 298 -7.77 18.01 25.98
C ASP A 298 -8.69 16.80 25.91
N PHE A 299 -8.41 15.85 25.02
CA PHE A 299 -9.15 14.58 24.95
C PHE A 299 -8.86 13.70 26.17
N ALA A 300 -7.57 13.58 26.58
CA ALA A 300 -7.18 12.84 27.79
C ALA A 300 -7.79 13.45 29.07
N ALA A 301 -7.96 14.77 29.11
CA ALA A 301 -8.62 15.49 30.21
C ALA A 301 -10.15 15.52 30.11
N GLU A 302 -10.75 14.77 29.17
CA GLU A 302 -12.20 14.73 28.89
C GLU A 302 -12.82 16.10 28.53
N MET A 303 -11.99 17.07 28.14
CA MET A 303 -12.43 18.38 27.65
C MET A 303 -13.02 18.31 26.24
N ILE A 304 -12.74 17.24 25.49
CA ILE A 304 -13.31 16.93 24.20
C ILE A 304 -14.15 15.66 24.34
N HIS A 305 -15.45 15.78 24.11
CA HIS A 305 -16.34 14.62 24.11
C HIS A 305 -16.11 13.76 22.85
N PRO A 306 -16.06 12.42 22.94
CA PRO A 306 -15.87 11.53 21.78
C PRO A 306 -16.84 11.79 20.63
N GLY A 307 -18.08 12.17 20.93
CA GLY A 307 -19.09 12.51 19.93
C GLY A 307 -18.71 13.72 19.08
N ASP A 308 -18.17 14.78 19.73
CA ASP A 308 -17.74 16.01 19.04
C ASP A 308 -16.51 15.76 18.19
N LEU A 309 -15.55 14.96 18.71
CA LEU A 309 -14.38 14.53 17.94
C LEU A 309 -14.79 13.75 16.70
N LYS A 310 -15.64 12.72 16.84
CA LYS A 310 -16.14 11.90 15.73
C LYS A 310 -16.90 12.73 14.69
N ALA A 311 -17.76 13.63 15.12
CA ALA A 311 -18.50 14.51 14.21
C ALA A 311 -17.58 15.44 13.42
N SER A 312 -16.55 16.00 14.06
CA SER A 312 -15.58 16.87 13.41
C SER A 312 -14.69 16.08 12.41
N VAL A 313 -14.31 14.85 12.76
CA VAL A 313 -13.59 13.95 11.85
C VAL A 313 -14.48 13.50 10.69
N GLU A 314 -15.79 13.26 10.93
CA GLU A 314 -16.75 12.92 9.86
C GLU A 314 -16.78 14.02 8.77
N VAL A 315 -16.89 15.26 9.18
CA VAL A 315 -16.90 16.40 8.25
C VAL A 315 -15.59 16.46 7.45
N ALA A 316 -14.46 16.44 8.16
CA ALA A 316 -13.14 16.52 7.53
C ALA A 316 -12.86 15.36 6.56
N LEU A 317 -13.27 14.14 6.94
CA LEU A 317 -13.10 12.95 6.11
C LEU A 317 -14.01 13.00 4.87
N ASN A 318 -15.27 13.42 5.03
CA ASN A 318 -16.18 13.57 3.89
C ASN A 318 -15.68 14.60 2.86
N GLU A 319 -15.03 15.67 3.30
CA GLU A 319 -14.38 16.64 2.40
C GLU A 319 -13.24 16.00 1.58
N LEU A 320 -12.43 15.11 2.18
CA LEU A 320 -11.38 14.37 1.47
C LEU A 320 -11.96 13.33 0.49
N LEU A 321 -13.07 12.68 0.86
CA LEU A 321 -13.68 11.63 0.06
C LEU A 321 -14.56 12.14 -1.09
N GLU A 322 -15.12 13.34 -0.98
CA GLU A 322 -16.06 13.87 -1.98
C GLU A 322 -15.47 13.93 -3.40
N PRO A 323 -14.23 14.44 -3.64
CA PRO A 323 -13.63 14.44 -4.97
C PRO A 323 -13.43 13.04 -5.52
N ILE A 324 -13.09 12.07 -4.65
CA ILE A 324 -12.88 10.67 -5.03
C ILE A 324 -14.19 10.03 -5.46
N ARG A 325 -15.26 10.18 -4.67
CA ARG A 325 -16.61 9.70 -4.98
C ARG A 325 -17.09 10.24 -6.33
N LYS A 326 -16.96 11.56 -6.51
CA LYS A 326 -17.38 12.24 -7.73
C LYS A 326 -16.64 11.72 -8.97
N LYS A 327 -15.34 11.46 -8.87
CA LYS A 327 -14.55 10.86 -9.95
C LYS A 327 -15.05 9.46 -10.30
N PHE A 328 -15.38 8.66 -9.28
CA PHE A 328 -15.86 7.27 -9.44
C PHE A 328 -17.36 7.15 -9.81
N GLU A 329 -18.08 8.25 -9.98
CA GLU A 329 -19.42 8.25 -10.55
C GLU A 329 -19.42 7.97 -12.06
N SER A 330 -18.29 8.11 -12.76
CA SER A 330 -18.21 7.82 -14.18
C SER A 330 -18.58 6.37 -14.50
N PRO A 331 -19.32 6.10 -15.60
CA PRO A 331 -19.72 4.73 -15.96
C PRO A 331 -18.51 3.78 -16.12
N GLU A 332 -17.39 4.29 -16.64
CA GLU A 332 -16.16 3.56 -16.84
C GLU A 332 -15.56 3.09 -15.51
N LEU A 333 -15.43 3.98 -14.51
CA LEU A 333 -14.84 3.64 -13.21
C LEU A 333 -15.80 2.80 -12.35
N ARG A 334 -17.11 2.97 -12.49
CA ARG A 334 -18.09 2.06 -11.87
C ARG A 334 -17.95 0.64 -12.43
N LYS A 335 -17.83 0.50 -13.75
CA LYS A 335 -17.59 -0.78 -14.41
C LYS A 335 -16.28 -1.39 -13.93
N LEU A 336 -15.17 -0.64 -13.98
CA LEU A 336 -13.88 -1.09 -13.49
C LEU A 336 -13.93 -1.56 -12.04
N THR A 337 -14.62 -0.83 -11.16
CA THR A 337 -14.79 -1.20 -9.74
C THR A 337 -15.50 -2.55 -9.60
N SER A 338 -16.57 -2.78 -10.36
CA SER A 338 -17.34 -4.03 -10.30
C SER A 338 -16.59 -5.22 -10.89
N GLU A 339 -15.75 -5.00 -11.90
CA GLU A 339 -14.93 -6.04 -12.53
C GLU A 339 -13.70 -6.40 -11.69
N ALA A 340 -13.02 -5.40 -11.09
CA ALA A 340 -11.87 -5.63 -10.21
C ALA A 340 -12.25 -6.29 -8.88
N TYR A 341 -13.46 -6.00 -8.38
CA TYR A 341 -14.01 -6.51 -7.12
C TYR A 341 -15.44 -7.02 -7.31
N PRO A 342 -15.60 -8.18 -8.00
CA PRO A 342 -16.93 -8.76 -8.24
C PRO A 342 -17.61 -9.15 -6.92
N ASP A 343 -18.90 -8.88 -6.82
CA ASP A 343 -19.72 -9.24 -5.68
C ASP A 343 -19.80 -10.78 -5.53
N PRO A 344 -19.35 -11.35 -4.41
CA PRO A 344 -19.36 -12.79 -4.20
C PRO A 344 -20.77 -13.41 -4.26
N SER A 345 -21.81 -12.63 -3.97
CA SER A 345 -23.19 -13.09 -4.00
C SER A 345 -23.69 -13.31 -5.44
N LYS A 346 -23.20 -12.53 -6.39
CA LYS A 346 -23.57 -12.60 -7.81
C LYS A 346 -22.82 -13.71 -8.57
N THR A 347 -21.64 -14.10 -8.11
CA THR A 347 -20.82 -15.16 -8.73
C THR A 347 -21.34 -16.57 -8.40
N LYS A 348 -22.12 -16.76 -7.33
CA LYS A 348 -22.69 -18.06 -6.96
C LYS A 348 -23.94 -18.47 -7.78
N ALA A 349 -24.58 -17.54 -8.47
CA ALA A 349 -25.83 -17.81 -9.21
C ALA A 349 -25.62 -18.38 -10.61
N GLY A 350 -24.39 -18.48 -11.15
CA GLY A 350 -24.11 -18.89 -12.53
C GLY A 350 -23.16 -20.08 -12.74
N GLY A 351 -22.69 -20.75 -11.70
CA GLY A 351 -21.61 -21.71 -11.81
C GLY A 351 -21.93 -23.14 -11.36
N LYS A 352 -22.46 -23.98 -12.24
CA LYS A 352 -22.13 -25.41 -12.20
C LYS A 352 -20.59 -25.51 -12.29
N GLY A 353 -19.98 -26.24 -11.32
CA GLY A 353 -18.56 -26.34 -11.11
C GLY A 353 -17.68 -26.24 -12.37
N VAL A 354 -17.02 -25.13 -12.51
CA VAL A 354 -15.92 -24.99 -13.47
C VAL A 354 -14.79 -25.87 -12.94
N LYS A 355 -14.56 -27.02 -13.57
CA LYS A 355 -13.31 -27.75 -13.40
C LYS A 355 -12.19 -26.75 -13.63
N ARG A 356 -11.30 -26.57 -12.64
CA ARG A 356 -10.08 -25.78 -12.76
C ARG A 356 -9.22 -26.38 -13.87
N THR A 357 -9.45 -25.96 -15.10
CA THR A 357 -8.49 -26.16 -16.17
C THR A 357 -7.49 -25.00 -16.07
N MET A 358 -6.24 -25.33 -15.75
CA MET A 358 -5.12 -24.39 -15.82
C MET A 358 -4.95 -23.95 -17.28
N SER A 359 -5.55 -22.82 -17.65
CA SER A 359 -5.25 -22.16 -18.93
C SER A 359 -4.10 -21.15 -18.70
N TRP A 360 -2.89 -21.65 -18.53
CA TRP A 360 -1.68 -20.86 -18.29
C TRP A 360 -0.99 -20.34 -19.57
N LEU A 361 -1.60 -20.55 -20.74
CA LEU A 361 -1.01 -20.11 -21.99
C LEU A 361 -1.72 -18.83 -22.48
N HIS A 362 -0.99 -17.74 -22.49
CA HIS A 362 -1.40 -16.51 -23.18
C HIS A 362 -1.57 -16.83 -24.68
N PRO A 363 -2.66 -16.39 -25.34
CA PRO A 363 -2.90 -16.69 -26.77
C PRO A 363 -1.76 -16.27 -27.70
N ASP A 364 -0.97 -15.24 -27.33
CA ASP A 364 0.15 -14.74 -28.13
C ASP A 364 1.40 -15.63 -28.10
N TRP A 365 1.56 -16.49 -27.09
CA TRP A 365 2.71 -17.42 -27.05
C TRP A 365 2.61 -18.55 -28.07
N THR A 366 1.40 -18.89 -28.48
CA THR A 366 1.20 -19.93 -29.50
C THR A 366 1.42 -19.45 -30.92
N SER A 367 1.38 -18.12 -31.17
CA SER A 367 1.50 -17.56 -32.53
C SER A 367 2.95 -17.34 -32.97
N GLU A 368 3.89 -17.13 -32.06
CA GLU A 368 5.31 -16.95 -32.41
C GLU A 368 6.06 -18.28 -32.54
N TRP A 369 5.74 -19.27 -31.69
CA TRP A 369 6.33 -20.61 -31.78
C TRP A 369 5.83 -21.43 -32.95
N ALA A 370 4.60 -21.24 -33.36
CA ALA A 370 4.02 -21.93 -34.52
C ALA A 370 4.56 -21.41 -35.86
N ARG A 371 5.22 -20.25 -35.92
CA ARG A 371 5.81 -19.68 -37.16
C ARG A 371 7.27 -19.95 -37.34
N SER A 372 8.01 -20.44 -36.36
CA SER A 372 9.39 -20.89 -36.53
C SER A 372 9.44 -22.39 -36.77
N SER A 373 9.04 -22.75 -37.97
CA SER A 373 9.40 -23.92 -38.79
C SER A 373 10.00 -25.18 -38.16
N VAL A 374 9.46 -26.32 -38.65
CA VAL A 374 10.10 -27.61 -38.76
C VAL A 374 10.10 -28.47 -37.50
N TRP A 375 8.90 -28.82 -37.03
CA TRP A 375 8.74 -30.05 -36.27
C TRP A 375 7.56 -30.85 -36.84
N ARG A 376 7.83 -32.11 -37.30
CA ARG A 376 6.82 -33.00 -37.85
C ARG A 376 6.00 -33.62 -36.70
N SER A 377 4.76 -33.93 -36.97
CA SER A 377 3.73 -34.44 -36.04
C SER A 377 4.10 -35.70 -35.24
N THR A 378 5.25 -36.31 -35.45
CA THR A 378 5.75 -37.50 -34.76
C THR A 378 6.43 -37.18 -33.41
N ASP A 379 6.91 -35.97 -33.21
CA ASP A 379 7.74 -35.64 -32.03
C ASP A 379 6.94 -35.30 -30.80
N TYR A 380 5.66 -34.93 -30.98
CA TYR A 380 4.75 -34.60 -29.86
C TYR A 380 4.42 -35.81 -28.97
N LYS A 381 4.37 -37.00 -29.54
CA LYS A 381 4.07 -38.23 -28.77
C LYS A 381 5.24 -38.70 -27.91
N ILE A 382 6.46 -38.40 -28.30
CA ILE A 382 7.67 -38.81 -27.57
C ILE A 382 7.92 -37.88 -26.37
N MET A 383 7.65 -36.60 -26.48
CA MET A 383 7.79 -35.68 -25.35
C MET A 383 6.77 -35.90 -24.24
N CYS A 384 5.53 -36.29 -24.56
CA CYS A 384 4.54 -36.62 -23.54
C CYS A 384 4.87 -37.93 -22.78
N VAL A 385 5.54 -38.87 -23.42
CA VAL A 385 5.94 -40.14 -22.80
C VAL A 385 7.16 -39.95 -21.86
N ILE A 386 8.11 -39.08 -22.22
CA ILE A 386 9.28 -38.78 -21.36
C ILE A 386 8.87 -37.99 -20.12
N TRP A 387 7.84 -37.18 -20.19
CA TRP A 387 7.32 -36.46 -19.03
C TRP A 387 6.52 -37.36 -18.05
N TYR A 388 5.85 -38.38 -18.56
CA TYR A 388 5.08 -39.32 -17.73
C TYR A 388 5.95 -40.31 -16.95
N PHE A 389 7.16 -40.61 -17.44
CA PHE A 389 8.11 -41.53 -16.75
C PHE A 389 9.08 -40.84 -15.79
N ARG A 390 9.03 -39.48 -15.60
CA ARG A 390 9.83 -38.77 -14.61
C ARG A 390 9.06 -38.33 -13.35
N LEU A 391 7.77 -38.69 -13.26
CA LEU A 391 6.88 -38.36 -12.13
C LEU A 391 6.29 -39.61 -11.45
N THR A 392 6.79 -40.76 -11.75
CA THR A 392 6.63 -42.01 -10.97
C THR A 392 8.02 -42.47 -10.52
#